data_982f887296ea037897e12e7d04f063aa
#
_entry.id   982f887296ea037897e12e7d04f063aa
#
_cell.length_a   1.000
_cell.length_b   1.000
_cell.length_c   1.000
_cell.angle_alpha   90.00
_cell.angle_beta   90.00
_cell.angle_gamma   90.00
#
_symmetry.space_group_name_H-M   'P 1'
#
loop_
_entity.id
_entity.type
_entity.pdbx_description
1 polymer ?
#
loop_
_entity_poly.entity_id
_entity_poly.type
_entity_poly.pdbx_seq_one_letter_code
_entity_poly.pdbx_strand_id
1 'polypeptide(L)'
;MSTSKSSSTSKLSSVDAAATAVASALKPVTYTYNRRRYVIDVLLPNYVSIVVLIAAIVLFALGFIRWLMLFLAVVCLYSILNAFLAHAYPEQVILAPDSITFVTGKHKSTYKLSQITQIRVREAPQGLRSYVRINKATPLQGRFYLTCADMADAEGNDAREVYKLLLDLEAKLDPNGLRVRARKQQQKGE
;
A
#
# COMPACT_ATOMS: atom_id res chain seq x y z
N MET A 1 52.65 2.77 -24.80
CA MET A 1 51.36 2.08 -24.79
C MET A 1 50.50 2.68 -23.71
N SER A 2 49.61 3.59 -24.06
CA SER A 2 48.75 4.28 -23.13
C SER A 2 47.32 4.01 -23.57
N THR A 3 46.55 3.29 -22.77
CA THR A 3 45.21 2.80 -23.08
C THR A 3 44.16 3.76 -22.60
N SER A 4 43.34 4.21 -23.51
CA SER A 4 42.11 4.98 -23.33
C SER A 4 41.06 4.18 -22.55
N LYS A 5 40.69 4.61 -21.36
CA LYS A 5 39.59 4.06 -20.58
C LYS A 5 38.84 5.16 -19.80
N SER A 6 38.17 6.06 -20.50
CA SER A 6 37.39 7.12 -19.82
C SER A 6 36.15 7.65 -20.56
N SER A 7 35.50 6.87 -21.41
CA SER A 7 34.30 7.40 -22.13
C SER A 7 32.96 6.73 -21.81
N SER A 8 32.91 5.74 -20.91
CA SER A 8 31.67 5.02 -20.62
C SER A 8 30.86 5.54 -19.41
N THR A 9 31.51 6.28 -18.50
CA THR A 9 30.87 6.73 -17.26
C THR A 9 30.01 7.99 -17.45
N SER A 10 30.33 8.82 -18.44
CA SER A 10 29.61 10.08 -18.70
C SER A 10 28.25 9.89 -19.40
N LYS A 11 28.08 8.80 -20.17
CA LYS A 11 26.81 8.51 -20.86
C LYS A 11 25.74 7.95 -19.94
N LEU A 12 26.10 7.21 -18.87
CA LEU A 12 25.12 6.72 -17.90
C LEU A 12 24.51 7.88 -17.09
N SER A 13 25.33 8.86 -16.67
CA SER A 13 24.83 9.99 -15.87
C SER A 13 23.88 10.93 -16.64
N SER A 14 24.05 11.05 -17.94
CA SER A 14 23.18 11.90 -18.78
C SER A 14 21.82 11.26 -19.07
N VAL A 15 21.76 9.92 -19.17
CA VAL A 15 20.49 9.20 -19.37
C VAL A 15 19.68 9.19 -18.08
N ASP A 16 20.32 9.02 -16.92
CA ASP A 16 19.65 9.08 -15.64
C ASP A 16 19.15 10.52 -15.32
N ALA A 17 19.91 11.55 -15.68
CA ALA A 17 19.50 12.95 -15.52
C ALA A 17 18.33 13.30 -16.44
N ALA A 18 18.33 12.83 -17.69
CA ALA A 18 17.23 13.04 -18.62
C ALA A 18 15.97 12.30 -18.20
N ALA A 19 16.09 11.05 -17.72
CA ALA A 19 14.97 10.28 -17.19
C ALA A 19 14.37 10.94 -15.92
N THR A 20 15.22 11.50 -15.04
CA THR A 20 14.79 12.25 -13.86
C THR A 20 14.11 13.57 -14.23
N ALA A 21 14.60 14.27 -15.25
CA ALA A 21 14.00 15.53 -15.72
C ALA A 21 12.64 15.30 -16.41
N VAL A 22 12.49 14.22 -17.18
CA VAL A 22 11.20 13.83 -17.77
C VAL A 22 10.22 13.37 -16.69
N ALA A 23 10.69 12.64 -15.69
CA ALA A 23 9.87 12.22 -14.57
C ALA A 23 9.37 13.43 -13.73
N SER A 24 10.20 14.46 -13.54
CA SER A 24 9.82 15.68 -12.80
C SER A 24 8.80 16.57 -13.52
N ALA A 25 8.62 16.41 -14.84
CA ALA A 25 7.64 17.15 -15.64
C ALA A 25 6.23 16.53 -15.62
N LEU A 26 6.08 15.29 -15.15
CA LEU A 26 4.78 14.64 -15.03
C LEU A 26 4.01 15.20 -13.83
N LYS A 27 2.78 15.65 -14.06
CA LYS A 27 1.88 16.09 -12.98
C LYS A 27 1.59 14.92 -12.03
N PRO A 28 1.52 15.16 -10.73
CA PRO A 28 1.11 14.12 -9.79
C PRO A 28 -0.33 13.68 -10.09
N VAL A 29 -0.54 12.38 -10.20
CA VAL A 29 -1.87 11.79 -10.40
C VAL A 29 -2.42 11.38 -9.04
N THR A 30 -3.66 11.77 -8.75
CA THR A 30 -4.35 11.46 -7.51
C THR A 30 -5.46 10.47 -7.78
N TYR A 31 -5.35 9.29 -7.20
CA TYR A 31 -6.40 8.27 -7.21
C TYR A 31 -7.18 8.35 -5.90
N THR A 32 -8.49 8.47 -6.01
CA THR A 32 -9.39 8.60 -4.85
C THR A 32 -10.30 7.39 -4.79
N TYR A 33 -10.45 6.83 -3.58
CA TYR A 33 -11.37 5.73 -3.34
C TYR A 33 -12.82 6.19 -3.53
N ASN A 34 -13.65 5.36 -4.16
CA ASN A 34 -15.08 5.63 -4.27
C ASN A 34 -15.69 5.76 -2.86
N ARG A 35 -16.21 6.95 -2.51
CA ARG A 35 -16.67 7.29 -1.16
C ARG A 35 -17.70 6.29 -0.61
N ARG A 36 -18.65 5.85 -1.43
CA ARG A 36 -19.67 4.87 -0.99
C ARG A 36 -19.03 3.53 -0.64
N ARG A 37 -18.12 3.04 -1.48
CA ARG A 37 -17.40 1.80 -1.24
C ARG A 37 -16.48 1.90 -0.04
N TYR A 38 -15.76 3.01 0.11
CA TYR A 38 -14.92 3.26 1.28
C TYR A 38 -15.70 3.23 2.59
N VAL A 39 -16.88 3.85 2.61
CA VAL A 39 -17.76 3.81 3.79
C VAL A 39 -18.21 2.40 4.11
N ILE A 40 -18.64 1.63 3.10
CA ILE A 40 -19.15 0.26 3.29
C ILE A 40 -18.03 -0.72 3.64
N ASP A 41 -16.89 -0.66 2.92
CA ASP A 41 -15.83 -1.67 3.03
C ASP A 41 -14.84 -1.38 4.17
N VAL A 42 -14.69 -0.12 4.55
CA VAL A 42 -13.70 0.31 5.56
C VAL A 42 -14.38 0.88 6.80
N LEU A 43 -15.20 1.92 6.67
CA LEU A 43 -15.74 2.61 7.85
C LEU A 43 -16.80 1.79 8.58
N LEU A 44 -17.76 1.23 7.86
CA LEU A 44 -18.87 0.48 8.47
C LEU A 44 -18.39 -0.71 9.32
N PRO A 45 -17.50 -1.62 8.84
CA PRO A 45 -17.00 -2.72 9.67
C PRO A 45 -16.26 -2.24 10.93
N ASN A 46 -15.55 -1.11 10.83
CA ASN A 46 -14.83 -0.57 11.99
C ASN A 46 -15.77 0.08 13.01
N TYR A 47 -16.82 0.77 12.59
CA TYR A 47 -17.87 1.27 13.52
C TYR A 47 -18.63 0.12 14.16
N VAL A 48 -18.97 -0.93 13.40
CA VAL A 48 -19.57 -2.15 13.97
C VAL A 48 -18.63 -2.78 15.00
N SER A 49 -17.32 -2.83 14.72
CA SER A 49 -16.33 -3.35 15.68
C SER A 49 -16.30 -2.56 16.99
N ILE A 50 -16.53 -1.25 16.96
CA ILE A 50 -16.63 -0.42 18.18
C ILE A 50 -17.86 -0.84 19.00
N VAL A 51 -19.01 -1.00 18.36
CA VAL A 51 -20.25 -1.41 19.03
C VAL A 51 -20.10 -2.81 19.63
N VAL A 52 -19.53 -3.74 18.85
CA VAL A 52 -19.26 -5.12 19.30
C VAL A 52 -18.26 -5.15 20.45
N LEU A 53 -17.22 -4.29 20.44
CA LEU A 53 -16.27 -4.15 21.53
C LEU A 53 -16.95 -3.74 22.83
N ILE A 54 -17.80 -2.72 22.78
CA ILE A 54 -18.56 -2.23 23.95
C ILE A 54 -19.46 -3.36 24.49
N ALA A 55 -20.20 -4.04 23.60
CA ALA A 55 -21.05 -5.16 23.98
C ALA A 55 -20.24 -6.32 24.61
N ALA A 56 -19.09 -6.65 24.05
CA ALA A 56 -18.22 -7.69 24.56
C ALA A 56 -17.68 -7.35 25.97
N ILE A 57 -17.34 -6.09 26.23
CA ILE A 57 -16.89 -5.63 27.58
C ILE A 57 -18.03 -5.75 28.58
N VAL A 58 -19.24 -5.33 28.22
CA VAL A 58 -20.43 -5.42 29.09
C VAL A 58 -20.76 -6.89 29.41
N LEU A 59 -20.81 -7.75 28.39
CA LEU A 59 -21.10 -9.17 28.59
C LEU A 59 -20.00 -9.89 29.38
N PHE A 60 -18.74 -9.50 29.22
CA PHE A 60 -17.62 -9.97 30.03
C PHE A 60 -17.83 -9.62 31.52
N ALA A 61 -18.23 -8.37 31.82
CA ALA A 61 -18.49 -7.90 33.17
C ALA A 61 -19.68 -8.63 33.82
N LEU A 62 -20.70 -8.99 33.02
CA LEU A 62 -21.84 -9.79 33.44
C LEU A 62 -21.51 -11.30 33.66
N GLY A 63 -20.28 -11.69 33.36
CA GLY A 63 -19.83 -13.07 33.56
C GLY A 63 -20.18 -14.03 32.42
N PHE A 64 -20.70 -13.53 31.30
CA PHE A 64 -21.10 -14.35 30.15
C PHE A 64 -19.87 -14.83 29.38
N ILE A 65 -19.68 -16.12 29.23
CA ILE A 65 -18.59 -16.82 28.51
C ILE A 65 -17.31 -15.97 28.40
N ARG A 66 -16.67 -15.72 29.53
CA ARG A 66 -15.57 -14.74 29.68
C ARG A 66 -14.46 -14.86 28.63
N TRP A 67 -14.01 -16.08 28.33
CA TRP A 67 -12.94 -16.31 27.35
C TRP A 67 -13.33 -15.87 25.93
N LEU A 68 -14.57 -16.15 25.53
CA LEU A 68 -15.08 -15.75 24.22
C LEU A 68 -15.19 -14.23 24.12
N MET A 69 -15.71 -13.58 25.16
CA MET A 69 -15.84 -12.11 25.19
C MET A 69 -14.47 -11.42 25.18
N LEU A 70 -13.49 -11.96 25.91
CA LEU A 70 -12.13 -11.46 25.87
C LEU A 70 -11.50 -11.59 24.47
N PHE A 71 -11.62 -12.76 23.85
CA PHE A 71 -11.13 -12.98 22.49
C PHE A 71 -11.78 -12.01 21.49
N LEU A 72 -13.10 -11.87 21.55
CA LEU A 72 -13.85 -10.95 20.69
C LEU A 72 -13.40 -9.50 20.90
N ALA A 73 -13.21 -9.06 22.14
CA ALA A 73 -12.71 -7.73 22.47
C ALA A 73 -11.32 -7.48 21.88
N VAL A 74 -10.40 -8.43 21.96
CA VAL A 74 -9.05 -8.32 21.38
C VAL A 74 -9.10 -8.19 19.85
N VAL A 75 -9.95 -8.99 19.18
CA VAL A 75 -10.11 -8.93 17.72
C VAL A 75 -10.70 -7.57 17.30
N CYS A 76 -11.74 -7.10 17.99
CA CYS A 76 -12.33 -5.78 17.69
C CYS A 76 -11.34 -4.65 17.95
N LEU A 77 -10.61 -4.69 19.07
CA LEU A 77 -9.58 -3.70 19.39
C LEU A 77 -8.48 -3.67 18.31
N TYR A 78 -8.00 -4.83 17.86
CA TYR A 78 -7.02 -4.91 16.77
C TYR A 78 -7.55 -4.30 15.46
N SER A 79 -8.81 -4.55 15.11
CA SER A 79 -9.45 -3.96 13.93
C SER A 79 -9.49 -2.44 14.02
N ILE A 80 -9.92 -1.90 15.16
CA ILE A 80 -10.00 -0.47 15.44
C ILE A 80 -8.61 0.19 15.35
N LEU A 81 -7.59 -0.43 15.97
CA LEU A 81 -6.23 0.08 15.93
C LEU A 81 -5.68 0.12 14.50
N ASN A 82 -5.94 -0.90 13.68
CA ASN A 82 -5.52 -0.90 12.29
C ASN A 82 -6.20 0.19 11.46
N ALA A 83 -7.48 0.45 11.69
CA ALA A 83 -8.23 1.43 10.89
C ALA A 83 -7.89 2.87 11.29
N PHE A 84 -7.94 3.16 12.59
CA PHE A 84 -7.87 4.54 13.08
C PHE A 84 -6.47 4.98 13.50
N LEU A 85 -5.65 4.09 14.05
CA LEU A 85 -4.30 4.43 14.54
C LEU A 85 -3.22 4.16 13.49
N ALA A 86 -3.26 3.01 12.83
CA ALA A 86 -2.28 2.64 11.82
C ALA A 86 -2.54 3.31 10.46
N HIS A 87 -3.70 3.95 10.26
CA HIS A 87 -4.09 4.57 8.99
C HIS A 87 -3.87 3.64 7.79
N ALA A 88 -4.14 2.34 8.00
CA ALA A 88 -3.79 1.29 7.06
C ALA A 88 -4.68 1.25 5.81
N TYR A 89 -5.78 2.00 5.80
CA TYR A 89 -6.75 2.06 4.69
C TYR A 89 -6.77 3.47 4.09
N PRO A 90 -5.91 3.77 3.09
CA PRO A 90 -5.86 5.09 2.50
C PRO A 90 -7.11 5.38 1.66
N GLU A 91 -7.64 6.60 1.80
CA GLU A 91 -8.72 7.14 0.97
C GLU A 91 -8.21 7.59 -0.40
N GLN A 92 -6.95 8.05 -0.43
CA GLN A 92 -6.33 8.55 -1.64
C GLN A 92 -4.89 8.07 -1.74
N VAL A 93 -4.46 7.85 -2.99
CA VAL A 93 -3.07 7.58 -3.33
C VAL A 93 -2.63 8.62 -4.35
N ILE A 94 -1.59 9.38 -4.02
CA ILE A 94 -1.00 10.38 -4.91
C ILE A 94 0.29 9.79 -5.46
N LEU A 95 0.31 9.59 -6.76
CA LEU A 95 1.47 9.11 -7.49
C LEU A 95 2.18 10.31 -8.11
N ALA A 96 3.36 10.63 -7.58
CA ALA A 96 4.28 11.60 -8.16
C ALA A 96 5.47 10.88 -8.80
N PRO A 97 6.21 11.50 -9.70
CA PRO A 97 7.33 10.86 -10.41
C PRO A 97 8.41 10.27 -9.51
N ASP A 98 8.64 10.86 -8.35
CA ASP A 98 9.68 10.50 -7.39
C ASP A 98 9.16 9.96 -6.07
N SER A 99 7.83 10.00 -5.85
CA SER A 99 7.23 9.67 -4.56
C SER A 99 5.82 9.10 -4.69
N ILE A 100 5.44 8.29 -3.72
CA ILE A 100 4.08 7.80 -3.53
C ILE A 100 3.58 8.26 -2.15
N THR A 101 2.40 8.88 -2.12
CA THR A 101 1.78 9.40 -0.90
C THR A 101 0.44 8.71 -0.66
N PHE A 102 0.29 8.13 0.53
CA PHE A 102 -0.96 7.55 1.01
C PHE A 102 -1.64 8.54 1.94
N VAL A 103 -2.91 8.85 1.68
CA VAL A 103 -3.69 9.81 2.46
C VAL A 103 -4.85 9.08 3.12
N THR A 104 -4.95 9.19 4.45
CA THR A 104 -6.07 8.64 5.25
C THR A 104 -6.62 9.78 6.12
N GLY A 105 -7.77 10.33 5.75
CA GLY A 105 -8.32 11.52 6.41
C GLY A 105 -7.33 12.70 6.37
N LYS A 106 -6.85 13.13 7.54
CA LYS A 106 -5.87 14.22 7.66
C LYS A 106 -4.41 13.75 7.63
N HIS A 107 -4.18 12.43 7.76
CA HIS A 107 -2.84 11.87 7.82
C HIS A 107 -2.29 11.59 6.42
N LYS A 108 -1.05 12.04 6.16
CA LYS A 108 -0.34 11.83 4.90
C LYS A 108 0.96 11.08 5.16
N SER A 109 1.15 9.95 4.50
CA SER A 109 2.37 9.15 4.55
C SER A 109 3.05 9.18 3.19
N THR A 110 4.12 9.95 3.06
CA THR A 110 4.87 10.10 1.79
C THR A 110 6.14 9.26 1.82
N TYR A 111 6.35 8.49 0.77
CA TYR A 111 7.54 7.66 0.56
C TYR A 111 8.21 8.06 -0.75
N LYS A 112 9.45 8.54 -0.67
CA LYS A 112 10.27 8.78 -1.86
C LYS A 112 10.70 7.44 -2.45
N LEU A 113 10.52 7.24 -3.75
CA LEU A 113 10.83 5.98 -4.42
C LEU A 113 12.31 5.58 -4.25
N SER A 114 13.21 6.57 -4.22
CA SER A 114 14.64 6.37 -3.96
C SER A 114 14.99 5.92 -2.52
N GLN A 115 14.10 6.17 -1.56
CA GLN A 115 14.29 5.82 -0.14
C GLN A 115 13.59 4.52 0.26
N ILE A 116 12.88 3.89 -0.67
CA ILE A 116 12.26 2.59 -0.41
C ILE A 116 13.34 1.52 -0.53
N THR A 117 13.74 0.96 0.60
CA THR A 117 14.74 -0.12 0.67
C THR A 117 14.13 -1.50 0.60
N GLN A 118 12.88 -1.63 1.02
CA GLN A 118 12.14 -2.88 1.01
C GLN A 118 10.65 -2.62 0.77
N ILE A 119 10.06 -3.36 -0.14
CA ILE A 119 8.63 -3.39 -0.35
C ILE A 119 8.15 -4.83 -0.46
N ARG A 120 7.00 -5.11 0.08
CA ARG A 120 6.34 -6.42 -0.03
C ARG A 120 4.88 -6.21 -0.39
N VAL A 121 4.47 -6.74 -1.52
CA VAL A 121 3.10 -6.67 -2.01
C VAL A 121 2.48 -8.05 -1.93
N ARG A 122 1.38 -8.17 -1.19
CA ARG A 122 0.54 -9.37 -1.16
C ARG A 122 -0.70 -9.10 -1.98
N GLU A 123 -0.87 -9.84 -3.03
CA GLU A 123 -2.05 -9.79 -3.86
C GLU A 123 -3.16 -10.63 -3.23
N ALA A 124 -4.39 -10.11 -3.29
CA ALA A 124 -5.58 -10.92 -3.06
C ALA A 124 -6.15 -11.31 -4.43
N PRO A 125 -6.62 -12.58 -4.59
CA PRO A 125 -7.08 -13.10 -5.89
C PRO A 125 -8.22 -12.33 -6.52
N GLN A 126 -8.92 -11.50 -5.75
CA GLN A 126 -10.11 -10.79 -6.19
C GLN A 126 -9.89 -9.27 -6.20
N GLY A 127 -10.06 -8.66 -7.37
CA GLY A 127 -10.33 -7.23 -7.51
C GLY A 127 -9.17 -6.29 -7.27
N LEU A 128 -7.93 -6.60 -7.72
CA LEU A 128 -6.76 -5.71 -7.56
C LEU A 128 -6.56 -5.23 -6.11
N ARG A 129 -6.96 -6.07 -5.16
CA ARG A 129 -6.72 -5.83 -3.73
C ARG A 129 -5.30 -6.21 -3.40
N SER A 130 -4.59 -5.33 -2.70
CA SER A 130 -3.22 -5.58 -2.30
C SER A 130 -2.98 -5.13 -0.86
N TYR A 131 -2.19 -5.91 -0.15
CA TYR A 131 -1.61 -5.53 1.11
C TYR A 131 -0.15 -5.19 0.91
N VAL A 132 0.19 -3.94 1.15
CA VAL A 132 1.52 -3.38 0.90
C VAL A 132 2.24 -3.11 2.22
N ARG A 133 3.50 -3.51 2.29
CA ARG A 133 4.40 -3.17 3.40
C ARG A 133 5.62 -2.46 2.83
N ILE A 134 5.91 -1.28 3.35
CA ILE A 134 7.02 -0.44 2.89
C ILE A 134 8.05 -0.31 4.00
N ASN A 135 9.30 -0.56 3.66
CA ASN A 135 10.45 -0.51 4.56
C ASN A 135 10.26 -1.41 5.80
N LYS A 136 10.77 -1.02 6.96
CA LYS A 136 10.57 -1.72 8.24
C LYS A 136 9.16 -1.44 8.78
N ALA A 137 8.13 -1.97 8.10
CA ALA A 137 6.75 -1.77 8.52
C ALA A 137 6.49 -2.33 9.92
N THR A 138 5.99 -1.46 10.80
CA THR A 138 5.53 -1.80 12.16
C THR A 138 4.03 -2.11 12.15
N PRO A 139 3.44 -2.59 13.26
CA PRO A 139 1.99 -2.71 13.37
C PRO A 139 1.22 -1.41 13.11
N LEU A 140 1.82 -0.25 13.37
CA LEU A 140 1.18 1.06 13.29
C LEU A 140 1.61 1.90 12.08
N GLN A 141 2.67 1.52 11.35
CA GLN A 141 3.20 2.32 10.24
C GLN A 141 3.72 1.45 9.09
N GLY A 142 3.63 1.98 7.88
CA GLY A 142 4.18 1.34 6.67
C GLY A 142 3.39 0.13 6.17
N ARG A 143 2.12 -0.01 6.56
CA ARG A 143 1.19 -1.06 6.11
C ARG A 143 -0.02 -0.41 5.47
N PHE A 144 -0.35 -0.84 4.26
CA PHE A 144 -1.48 -0.29 3.52
C PHE A 144 -2.29 -1.41 2.86
N TYR A 145 -3.60 -1.34 3.03
CA TYR A 145 -4.57 -2.16 2.32
C TYR A 145 -5.17 -1.31 1.20
N LEU A 146 -4.87 -1.68 -0.03
CA LEU A 146 -5.30 -0.98 -1.23
C LEU A 146 -6.29 -1.83 -2.01
N THR A 147 -7.35 -1.21 -2.48
CA THR A 147 -8.28 -1.80 -3.46
C THR A 147 -8.23 -0.93 -4.71
N CYS A 148 -7.21 -1.17 -5.55
CA CYS A 148 -6.94 -0.32 -6.72
C CYS A 148 -8.10 -0.32 -7.73
N ALA A 149 -8.93 -1.36 -7.76
CA ALA A 149 -10.13 -1.39 -8.61
C ALA A 149 -11.24 -0.41 -8.19
N ASP A 150 -11.28 -0.04 -6.91
CA ASP A 150 -12.29 0.89 -6.37
C ASP A 150 -11.74 2.33 -6.23
N MET A 151 -10.51 2.57 -6.71
CA MET A 151 -9.87 3.87 -6.74
C MET A 151 -9.81 4.38 -8.18
N ALA A 152 -10.19 5.64 -8.38
CA ALA A 152 -10.14 6.29 -9.69
C ALA A 152 -9.46 7.65 -9.61
N ASP A 153 -8.87 8.07 -10.73
CA ASP A 153 -8.36 9.42 -10.92
C ASP A 153 -9.49 10.39 -11.33
N ALA A 154 -9.13 11.65 -11.61
CA ALA A 154 -10.08 12.66 -12.04
C ALA A 154 -10.71 12.35 -13.41
N GLU A 155 -10.09 11.51 -14.22
CA GLU A 155 -10.52 11.10 -15.56
C GLU A 155 -11.35 9.81 -15.53
N GLY A 156 -11.45 9.16 -14.38
CA GLY A 156 -12.20 7.91 -14.16
C GLY A 156 -11.40 6.64 -14.43
N ASN A 157 -10.07 6.75 -14.65
CA ASN A 157 -9.21 5.58 -14.79
C ASN A 157 -8.94 4.95 -13.44
N ASP A 158 -8.91 3.62 -13.39
CA ASP A 158 -8.62 2.88 -12.16
C ASP A 158 -7.12 2.99 -11.76
N ALA A 159 -6.83 2.69 -10.49
CA ALA A 159 -5.47 2.76 -9.95
C ALA A 159 -4.58 1.56 -10.34
N ARG A 160 -4.77 0.96 -11.54
CA ARG A 160 -3.91 -0.15 -12.03
C ARG A 160 -2.46 0.25 -12.18
N GLU A 161 -2.21 1.51 -12.52
CA GLU A 161 -0.83 2.03 -12.63
C GLU A 161 -0.11 2.00 -11.28
N VAL A 162 -0.79 2.40 -10.20
CA VAL A 162 -0.26 2.28 -8.84
C VAL A 162 0.04 0.83 -8.49
N TYR A 163 -0.89 -0.07 -8.83
CA TYR A 163 -0.71 -1.49 -8.58
C TYR A 163 0.51 -2.07 -9.32
N LYS A 164 0.63 -1.78 -10.63
CA LYS A 164 1.79 -2.18 -11.45
C LYS A 164 3.08 -1.61 -10.90
N LEU A 165 3.12 -0.31 -10.58
CA LEU A 165 4.31 0.34 -10.01
C LEU A 165 4.77 -0.35 -8.72
N LEU A 166 3.86 -0.70 -7.82
CA LEU A 166 4.19 -1.39 -6.58
C LEU A 166 4.77 -2.79 -6.83
N LEU A 167 4.25 -3.53 -7.80
CA LEU A 167 4.77 -4.83 -8.20
C LEU A 167 6.15 -4.73 -8.85
N ASP A 168 6.36 -3.74 -9.72
CA ASP A 168 7.63 -3.50 -10.39
C ASP A 168 8.71 -3.06 -9.38
N LEU A 169 8.35 -2.24 -8.41
CA LEU A 169 9.25 -1.87 -7.30
C LEU A 169 9.63 -3.10 -6.47
N GLU A 170 8.67 -3.98 -6.14
CA GLU A 170 8.98 -5.22 -5.42
C GLU A 170 9.93 -6.10 -6.25
N ALA A 171 9.67 -6.26 -7.55
CA ALA A 171 10.50 -7.06 -8.44
C ALA A 171 11.92 -6.48 -8.63
N LYS A 172 12.06 -5.15 -8.59
CA LYS A 172 13.33 -4.44 -8.69
C LYS A 172 14.16 -4.53 -7.40
N LEU A 173 13.52 -4.40 -6.25
CA LEU A 173 14.20 -4.41 -4.95
C LEU A 173 14.48 -5.81 -4.41
N ASP A 174 13.60 -6.78 -4.71
CA ASP A 174 13.78 -8.18 -4.32
C ASP A 174 13.51 -9.14 -5.49
N PRO A 175 14.40 -9.18 -6.51
CA PRO A 175 14.22 -10.00 -7.72
C PRO A 175 14.21 -11.51 -7.43
N ASN A 176 14.78 -11.92 -6.30
CA ASN A 176 14.87 -13.31 -5.87
C ASN A 176 13.77 -13.74 -4.90
N GLY A 177 12.88 -12.83 -4.54
CA GLY A 177 11.74 -13.11 -3.67
C GLY A 177 10.84 -14.22 -4.21
N LEU A 178 10.39 -15.13 -3.34
CA LEU A 178 9.56 -16.28 -3.74
C LEU A 178 8.31 -15.85 -4.54
N ARG A 179 7.69 -14.74 -4.16
CA ARG A 179 6.50 -14.20 -4.85
C ARG A 179 6.80 -13.65 -6.22
N VAL A 180 7.92 -12.93 -6.35
CA VAL A 180 8.38 -12.40 -7.65
C VAL A 180 8.67 -13.54 -8.60
N ARG A 181 9.32 -14.61 -8.10
CA ARG A 181 9.58 -15.83 -8.90
C ARG A 181 8.27 -16.52 -9.29
N ALA A 182 7.32 -16.69 -8.37
CA ALA A 182 6.02 -17.31 -8.66
C ALA A 182 5.26 -16.54 -9.74
N ARG A 183 5.20 -15.20 -9.66
CA ARG A 183 4.58 -14.36 -10.70
C ARG A 183 5.26 -14.49 -12.07
N LYS A 184 6.61 -14.50 -12.09
CA LYS A 184 7.36 -14.71 -13.35
C LYS A 184 7.10 -16.08 -13.96
N GLN A 185 6.85 -17.12 -13.15
CA GLN A 185 6.50 -18.45 -13.65
C GLN A 185 5.10 -18.50 -14.23
N GLN A 186 4.13 -17.85 -13.59
CA GLN A 186 2.76 -17.72 -14.10
C GLN A 186 2.70 -17.01 -15.45
N GLN A 187 3.45 -15.90 -15.60
CA GLN A 187 3.53 -15.15 -16.86
C GLN A 187 4.22 -15.90 -18.01
N LYS A 188 5.02 -16.92 -17.71
CA LYS A 188 5.67 -17.74 -18.74
C LYS A 188 4.84 -18.95 -19.18
N GLY A 189 3.79 -19.28 -18.42
CA GLY A 189 2.90 -20.40 -18.70
C GLY A 189 1.62 -20.04 -19.46
N GLU A 190 1.42 -18.72 -19.71
CA GLU A 190 0.39 -18.18 -20.61
C GLU A 190 1.00 -17.86 -21.98
#